data_1f2646c099a686c9bf6323399c1148f6
#
_entry.id   1f2646c099a686c9bf6323399c1148f6
#
_cell.length_a   1.000
_cell.length_b   1.000
_cell.length_c   1.000
_cell.angle_alpha   90.00
_cell.angle_beta   90.00
_cell.angle_gamma   90.00
#
_symmetry.space_group_name_H-M   'P 1'
#
loop_
_entity.id
_entity.type
_entity.pdbx_description
1 polymer ?
#
loop_
_entity_poly.entity_id
_entity_poly.type
_entity_poly.pdbx_seq_one_letter_code
_entity_poly.pdbx_strand_id
1 'polypeptide(L)'
;MGNLLHDIITTDGAERLRPRQRLNLRDWTSAVNYTIDGNPCNLDRIPYVRGVYEDECSTYVFRKGSQVAVTSWALAKAMHGADEHGMRWIYFLPTDTEMDDFVADRVRGVIEASPHLQSRMGTTDNTGLKKIGAGLIYFRGLWTKRRAKSVPADGLIFDEVDEINPENIAFGEDRVLASAWQMKIYLSVPSFSDTGIDKLFKDTDQRFYLIKCAACNHWNNIDEEFPQNFLPVTETHKRTFPEHATHYRGCSSCGQRLRMTDGEWVAKRPSEARHGYHVSRLVTMVYPPDYPNAATFLMDEFSRSQGSQARMSRWEIAFRGYPYDGEGARITDELLNSLEGFDGFSYTGSQGCFMGIDQGDNLDIGIYQRIGRD
;
A
#
# COMPACT_ATOMS: atom_id res chain seq x y z
N MET A 1 48.30 11.09 -42.64
CA MET A 1 47.62 11.85 -41.61
C MET A 1 46.08 11.91 -41.77
N GLY A 2 45.49 11.19 -42.72
CA GLY A 2 44.05 11.25 -43.04
C GLY A 2 43.13 10.18 -42.41
N ASN A 3 43.68 9.08 -41.89
CA ASN A 3 42.84 7.96 -41.43
C ASN A 3 42.55 7.93 -39.91
N LEU A 4 43.35 8.60 -39.08
CA LEU A 4 43.13 8.57 -37.60
C LEU A 4 41.91 9.40 -37.14
N LEU A 5 41.55 10.46 -37.87
CA LEU A 5 40.38 11.28 -37.55
C LEU A 5 39.06 10.64 -37.96
N HIS A 6 39.08 9.75 -38.99
CA HIS A 6 37.89 9.06 -39.44
C HIS A 6 37.47 7.92 -38.50
N ASP A 7 38.44 7.22 -37.89
CA ASP A 7 38.18 6.13 -36.96
C ASP A 7 37.72 6.64 -35.57
N ILE A 8 38.12 7.83 -35.15
CA ILE A 8 37.68 8.46 -33.87
C ILE A 8 36.23 8.93 -33.98
N ILE A 9 35.79 9.41 -35.16
CA ILE A 9 34.42 9.91 -35.36
C ILE A 9 33.42 8.75 -35.52
N THR A 10 33.84 7.62 -36.05
CA THR A 10 32.93 6.49 -36.36
C THR A 10 32.70 5.56 -35.18
N THR A 11 33.64 5.37 -34.26
CA THR A 11 33.44 4.47 -33.09
C THR A 11 32.82 5.17 -31.89
N ASP A 12 33.28 6.37 -31.54
CA ASP A 12 32.77 7.07 -30.35
C ASP A 12 31.40 7.76 -30.59
N GLY A 13 31.16 8.19 -31.85
CA GLY A 13 29.87 8.78 -32.26
C GLY A 13 28.73 7.78 -32.42
N ALA A 14 29.02 6.54 -32.82
CA ALA A 14 27.99 5.51 -32.99
C ALA A 14 27.56 4.86 -31.67
N GLU A 15 28.43 4.81 -30.66
CA GLU A 15 28.06 4.36 -29.32
C GLU A 15 27.20 5.39 -28.59
N ARG A 16 27.40 6.69 -28.83
CA ARG A 16 26.57 7.77 -28.26
C ARG A 16 25.19 7.88 -28.90
N LEU A 17 24.95 7.28 -30.06
CA LEU A 17 23.68 7.36 -30.79
C LEU A 17 22.80 6.11 -30.63
N ARG A 18 23.27 5.06 -29.94
CA ARG A 18 22.39 3.95 -29.57
C ARG A 18 21.46 4.43 -28.48
N PRO A 19 20.11 4.39 -28.67
CA PRO A 19 19.21 4.71 -27.60
C PRO A 19 19.52 3.77 -26.44
N ARG A 20 19.85 4.34 -25.26
CA ARG A 20 20.05 3.57 -24.04
C ARG A 20 18.83 2.68 -23.84
N GLN A 21 19.02 1.37 -23.78
CA GLN A 21 17.92 0.44 -23.50
C GLN A 21 17.39 0.79 -22.09
N ARG A 22 16.13 1.16 -22.04
CA ARG A 22 15.47 1.48 -20.77
C ARG A 22 15.37 0.23 -19.92
N LEU A 23 15.66 0.37 -18.65
CA LEU A 23 15.53 -0.73 -17.70
C LEU A 23 14.07 -0.84 -17.27
N ASN A 24 13.56 -2.08 -17.10
CA ASN A 24 12.32 -2.30 -16.36
C ASN A 24 12.53 -1.96 -14.88
N LEU A 25 11.42 -1.83 -14.12
CA LEU A 25 11.48 -1.40 -12.72
C LEU A 25 12.37 -2.29 -11.85
N ARG A 26 12.28 -3.61 -12.01
CA ARG A 26 13.07 -4.59 -11.25
C ARG A 26 14.57 -4.42 -11.50
N ASP A 27 14.97 -4.40 -12.77
CA ASP A 27 16.38 -4.27 -13.15
C ASP A 27 16.93 -2.87 -12.79
N TRP A 28 16.09 -1.84 -12.91
CA TRP A 28 16.42 -0.49 -12.49
C TRP A 28 16.74 -0.42 -11.00
N THR A 29 15.90 -1.02 -10.11
CA THR A 29 16.17 -0.99 -8.66
C THR A 29 17.50 -1.62 -8.29
N SER A 30 17.91 -2.67 -9.00
CA SER A 30 19.21 -3.30 -8.82
C SER A 30 20.34 -2.42 -9.34
N ALA A 31 20.18 -1.81 -10.53
CA ALA A 31 21.20 -0.98 -11.17
C ALA A 31 21.47 0.32 -10.40
N VAL A 32 20.46 0.91 -9.75
CA VAL A 32 20.60 2.16 -8.99
C VAL A 32 20.91 1.95 -7.49
N ASN A 33 21.04 0.70 -7.03
CA ASN A 33 21.17 0.37 -5.60
C ASN A 33 20.00 0.95 -4.77
N TYR A 34 18.78 0.74 -5.25
CA TYR A 34 17.59 1.20 -4.53
C TYR A 34 17.50 0.58 -3.13
N THR A 35 17.15 1.38 -2.13
CA THR A 35 17.04 0.92 -0.74
C THR A 35 15.60 0.94 -0.24
N ILE A 36 15.27 0.02 0.66
CA ILE A 36 14.04 -0.02 1.43
C ILE A 36 14.44 0.08 2.90
N ASP A 37 13.97 1.13 3.58
CA ASP A 37 14.30 1.43 4.97
C ASP A 37 15.82 1.34 5.25
N GLY A 38 16.62 1.95 4.37
CA GLY A 38 18.09 1.99 4.45
C GLY A 38 18.82 0.69 4.07
N ASN A 39 18.11 -0.38 3.75
CA ASN A 39 18.69 -1.66 3.32
C ASN A 39 18.57 -1.82 1.80
N PRO A 40 19.54 -2.46 1.12
CA PRO A 40 19.42 -2.78 -0.30
C PRO A 40 18.13 -3.54 -0.60
N CYS A 41 17.43 -3.13 -1.67
CA CYS A 41 16.19 -3.78 -2.10
C CYS A 41 16.48 -5.25 -2.47
N ASN A 42 16.04 -6.17 -1.62
CA ASN A 42 16.21 -7.60 -1.83
C ASN A 42 14.83 -8.27 -1.99
N LEU A 43 14.44 -8.50 -3.23
CA LEU A 43 13.14 -9.11 -3.56
C LEU A 43 13.00 -10.57 -3.08
N ASP A 44 14.11 -11.26 -2.74
CA ASP A 44 14.04 -12.62 -2.16
C ASP A 44 13.57 -12.59 -0.69
N ARG A 45 13.76 -11.46 0.00
CA ARG A 45 13.23 -11.25 1.35
C ARG A 45 11.77 -10.80 1.37
N ILE A 46 11.28 -10.28 0.25
CA ILE A 46 9.90 -9.80 0.06
C ILE A 46 9.31 -10.42 -1.23
N PRO A 47 9.22 -11.77 -1.32
CA PRO A 47 8.89 -12.47 -2.56
C PRO A 47 7.52 -12.09 -3.12
N TYR A 48 6.56 -11.74 -2.27
CA TYR A 48 5.24 -11.27 -2.67
C TYR A 48 5.27 -9.94 -3.43
N VAL A 49 6.29 -9.09 -3.22
CA VAL A 49 6.42 -7.82 -3.96
C VAL A 49 7.07 -8.05 -5.34
N ARG A 50 7.85 -9.13 -5.53
CA ARG A 50 8.56 -9.39 -6.80
C ARG A 50 7.63 -9.32 -8.00
N GLY A 51 6.49 -10.03 -7.97
CA GLY A 51 5.52 -10.01 -9.07
C GLY A 51 4.95 -8.62 -9.36
N VAL A 52 4.87 -7.76 -8.34
CA VAL A 52 4.42 -6.37 -8.48
C VAL A 52 5.48 -5.50 -9.16
N TYR A 53 6.79 -5.77 -8.94
CA TYR A 53 7.88 -5.09 -9.66
C TYR A 53 7.95 -5.45 -11.15
N GLU A 54 7.41 -6.60 -11.52
CA GLU A 54 7.38 -7.11 -12.90
C GLU A 54 6.05 -6.80 -13.61
N ASP A 55 5.05 -6.32 -12.88
CA ASP A 55 3.73 -6.04 -13.41
C ASP A 55 3.65 -4.69 -14.13
N GLU A 56 2.96 -4.68 -15.26
CA GLU A 56 2.72 -3.48 -16.06
C GLU A 56 1.22 -3.24 -16.22
N CYS A 57 0.73 -2.22 -15.54
CA CYS A 57 -0.65 -1.77 -15.58
C CYS A 57 -0.70 -0.24 -15.48
N SER A 58 -1.77 0.38 -15.96
CA SER A 58 -1.98 1.82 -15.79
C SER A 58 -2.62 2.17 -14.43
N THR A 59 -3.31 1.23 -13.79
CA THR A 59 -3.99 1.50 -12.52
C THR A 59 -3.76 0.37 -11.52
N TYR A 60 -3.17 0.72 -10.39
CA TYR A 60 -2.89 -0.19 -9.28
C TYR A 60 -3.65 0.21 -8.04
N VAL A 61 -4.20 -0.76 -7.33
CA VAL A 61 -4.86 -0.56 -6.04
C VAL A 61 -4.30 -1.55 -5.03
N PHE A 62 -3.74 -1.06 -3.92
CA PHE A 62 -3.17 -1.90 -2.87
C PHE A 62 -3.98 -1.75 -1.58
N ARG A 63 -4.80 -2.75 -1.27
CA ARG A 63 -5.36 -2.93 0.06
C ARG A 63 -4.33 -3.69 0.89
N LYS A 64 -3.68 -3.00 1.80
CA LYS A 64 -2.47 -3.50 2.45
C LYS A 64 -2.55 -3.49 3.97
N GLY A 65 -1.83 -4.40 4.61
CA GLY A 65 -1.43 -4.23 6.01
C GLY A 65 -0.28 -3.23 6.15
N SER A 66 0.11 -2.95 7.38
CA SER A 66 1.23 -2.06 7.68
C SER A 66 2.58 -2.72 7.40
N GLN A 67 3.57 -1.94 6.98
CA GLN A 67 4.98 -2.37 6.79
C GLN A 67 5.15 -3.57 5.85
N VAL A 68 4.49 -3.56 4.71
CA VAL A 68 4.55 -4.60 3.68
C VAL A 68 5.30 -4.15 2.41
N ALA A 69 6.18 -3.15 2.50
CA ALA A 69 7.05 -2.63 1.44
C ALA A 69 6.34 -2.06 0.18
N VAL A 70 5.02 -1.90 0.19
CA VAL A 70 4.26 -1.39 -0.96
C VAL A 70 4.50 0.10 -1.19
N THR A 71 4.56 0.92 -0.15
CA THR A 71 4.92 2.35 -0.23
C THR A 71 6.31 2.54 -0.85
N SER A 72 7.29 1.68 -0.49
CA SER A 72 8.63 1.70 -1.09
C SER A 72 8.60 1.30 -2.57
N TRP A 73 7.74 0.36 -2.97
CA TRP A 73 7.51 0.04 -4.38
C TRP A 73 6.91 1.23 -5.15
N ALA A 74 5.91 1.90 -4.57
CA ALA A 74 5.27 3.05 -5.22
C ALA A 74 6.26 4.20 -5.44
N LEU A 75 7.13 4.46 -4.46
CA LEU A 75 8.22 5.44 -4.58
C LEU A 75 9.23 5.01 -5.67
N ALA A 76 9.62 3.72 -5.71
CA ALA A 76 10.50 3.19 -6.75
C ALA A 76 9.89 3.37 -8.15
N LYS A 77 8.58 3.11 -8.31
CA LYS A 77 7.85 3.28 -9.59
C LYS A 77 7.86 4.75 -10.04
N ALA A 78 7.67 5.71 -9.13
CA ALA A 78 7.74 7.13 -9.44
C ALA A 78 9.17 7.55 -9.83
N MET A 79 10.19 7.14 -9.08
CA MET A 79 11.58 7.46 -9.37
C MET A 79 12.04 6.84 -10.69
N HIS A 80 11.70 5.57 -10.95
CA HIS A 80 11.96 4.88 -12.22
C HIS A 80 11.29 5.62 -13.39
N GLY A 81 10.01 5.95 -13.26
CA GLY A 81 9.28 6.69 -14.29
C GLY A 81 9.89 8.06 -14.59
N ALA A 82 10.37 8.77 -13.55
CA ALA A 82 11.07 10.05 -13.72
C ALA A 82 12.46 9.88 -14.37
N ASP A 83 13.26 8.91 -13.93
CA ASP A 83 14.63 8.70 -14.40
C ASP A 83 14.69 8.11 -15.82
N GLU A 84 13.95 7.06 -16.10
CA GLU A 84 14.01 6.31 -17.36
C GLU A 84 13.08 6.86 -18.45
N HIS A 85 11.94 7.44 -18.04
CA HIS A 85 10.89 7.86 -18.97
C HIS A 85 10.66 9.38 -19.01
N GLY A 86 11.28 10.14 -18.10
CA GLY A 86 11.08 11.59 -17.98
C GLY A 86 9.67 11.98 -17.54
N MET A 87 8.96 11.07 -16.87
CA MET A 87 7.58 11.26 -16.43
C MET A 87 7.48 12.33 -15.34
N ARG A 88 6.33 12.97 -15.29
CA ARG A 88 5.91 13.85 -14.20
C ARG A 88 4.97 13.10 -13.27
N TRP A 89 5.36 12.97 -12.01
CA TRP A 89 4.58 12.31 -10.97
C TRP A 89 4.07 13.32 -9.95
N ILE A 90 2.90 13.05 -9.39
CA ILE A 90 2.45 13.67 -8.17
C ILE A 90 2.23 12.58 -7.14
N TYR A 91 2.94 12.65 -6.02
CA TYR A 91 2.80 11.79 -4.87
C TYR A 91 1.99 12.53 -3.81
N PHE A 92 0.78 12.09 -3.57
CA PHE A 92 -0.13 12.63 -2.59
C PHE A 92 -0.08 11.85 -1.29
N LEU A 93 0.01 12.58 -0.18
CA LEU A 93 -0.18 12.10 1.19
C LEU A 93 -1.34 12.87 1.83
N PRO A 94 -1.90 12.42 2.97
CA PRO A 94 -3.06 13.07 3.57
C PRO A 94 -2.81 14.55 3.93
N THR A 95 -1.68 14.85 4.57
CA THR A 95 -1.32 16.19 5.05
C THR A 95 0.05 16.66 4.58
N ASP A 96 0.32 17.97 4.68
CA ASP A 96 1.64 18.53 4.37
C ASP A 96 2.70 18.07 5.40
N THR A 97 2.33 17.87 6.66
CA THR A 97 3.26 17.36 7.70
C THR A 97 3.71 15.93 7.38
N GLU A 98 2.79 15.03 7.05
CA GLU A 98 3.13 13.66 6.64
C GLU A 98 3.96 13.63 5.36
N MET A 99 3.68 14.55 4.44
CA MET A 99 4.49 14.71 3.22
C MET A 99 5.92 15.14 3.54
N ASP A 100 6.11 16.12 4.43
CA ASP A 100 7.43 16.60 4.83
C ASP A 100 8.23 15.48 5.52
N ASP A 101 7.60 14.74 6.44
CA ASP A 101 8.21 13.60 7.14
C ASP A 101 8.57 12.47 6.16
N PHE A 102 7.68 12.13 5.24
CA PHE A 102 7.93 11.11 4.20
C PHE A 102 9.11 11.48 3.31
N VAL A 103 9.18 12.73 2.87
CA VAL A 103 10.29 13.19 2.02
C VAL A 103 11.60 13.25 2.79
N ALA A 104 11.58 13.71 4.05
CA ALA A 104 12.77 13.80 4.90
C ALA A 104 13.35 12.43 5.24
N ASP A 105 12.51 11.47 5.57
CA ASP A 105 12.92 10.13 5.99
C ASP A 105 13.18 9.20 4.80
N ARG A 106 12.16 8.95 3.96
CA ARG A 106 12.25 7.92 2.92
C ARG A 106 12.86 8.41 1.63
N VAL A 107 12.38 9.55 1.07
CA VAL A 107 12.83 9.99 -0.25
C VAL A 107 14.30 10.39 -0.22
N ARG A 108 14.69 11.17 0.80
CA ARG A 108 16.08 11.60 0.98
C ARG A 108 16.98 10.41 1.21
N GLY A 109 16.61 9.47 2.09
CA GLY A 109 17.42 8.28 2.39
C GLY A 109 17.70 7.44 1.14
N VAL A 110 16.71 7.24 0.27
CA VAL A 110 16.89 6.51 -1.01
C VAL A 110 17.85 7.24 -1.95
N ILE A 111 17.71 8.57 -2.08
CA ILE A 111 18.60 9.38 -2.95
C ILE A 111 20.02 9.36 -2.43
N GLU A 112 20.23 9.59 -1.13
CA GLU A 112 21.55 9.61 -0.50
C GLU A 112 22.27 8.25 -0.57
N ALA A 113 21.53 7.14 -0.54
CA ALA A 113 22.10 5.80 -0.67
C ALA A 113 22.47 5.41 -2.10
N SER A 114 21.99 6.15 -3.13
CA SER A 114 22.18 5.83 -4.54
C SER A 114 23.08 6.84 -5.26
N PRO A 115 24.34 6.52 -5.57
CA PRO A 115 25.19 7.40 -6.40
C PRO A 115 24.58 7.71 -7.78
N HIS A 116 23.85 6.76 -8.36
CA HIS A 116 23.14 6.98 -9.61
C HIS A 116 22.11 8.10 -9.45
N LEU A 117 21.19 7.97 -8.48
CA LEU A 117 20.14 8.98 -8.25
C LEU A 117 20.77 10.35 -7.93
N GLN A 118 21.79 10.39 -7.08
CA GLN A 118 22.52 11.64 -6.79
C GLN A 118 23.05 12.31 -8.07
N SER A 119 23.64 11.54 -8.98
CA SER A 119 24.15 12.06 -10.26
C SER A 119 23.06 12.55 -11.20
N ARG A 120 21.84 12.08 -11.01
CA ARG A 120 20.65 12.42 -11.82
C ARG A 120 19.82 13.56 -11.24
N MET A 121 20.11 13.96 -9.97
CA MET A 121 19.42 15.10 -9.35
C MET A 121 19.67 16.39 -10.10
N GLY A 122 18.60 17.12 -10.40
CA GLY A 122 18.67 18.45 -10.98
C GLY A 122 18.92 19.53 -9.93
N THR A 123 19.05 20.77 -10.37
CA THR A 123 19.20 21.94 -9.47
C THR A 123 17.92 22.23 -8.65
N THR A 124 16.78 21.70 -9.07
CA THR A 124 15.52 21.82 -8.35
C THR A 124 15.39 20.64 -7.38
N ASP A 125 15.78 20.87 -6.15
CA ASP A 125 15.71 19.91 -5.05
C ASP A 125 15.19 20.62 -3.79
N ASN A 126 13.86 20.52 -3.58
CA ASN A 126 13.22 20.97 -2.35
C ASN A 126 12.24 19.89 -1.86
N THR A 127 11.67 20.07 -0.65
CA THR A 127 10.77 19.06 -0.07
C THR A 127 9.59 18.71 -0.98
N GLY A 128 8.95 19.71 -1.58
CA GLY A 128 7.77 19.49 -2.42
C GLY A 128 8.04 19.11 -3.88
N LEU A 129 9.32 19.09 -4.33
CA LEU A 129 9.67 18.81 -5.73
C LEU A 129 11.08 18.24 -5.86
N LYS A 130 11.18 17.08 -6.49
CA LYS A 130 12.44 16.45 -6.91
C LYS A 130 12.51 16.35 -8.42
N LYS A 131 13.66 16.77 -8.99
CA LYS A 131 13.96 16.56 -10.41
C LYS A 131 14.98 15.44 -10.55
N ILE A 132 14.59 14.36 -11.22
CA ILE A 132 15.45 13.21 -11.48
C ILE A 132 15.56 13.04 -12.99
N GLY A 133 16.74 13.23 -13.55
CA GLY A 133 16.95 13.21 -15.00
C GLY A 133 16.09 14.26 -15.72
N ALA A 134 15.22 13.81 -16.63
CA ALA A 134 14.26 14.66 -17.33
C ALA A 134 12.90 14.73 -16.63
N GLY A 135 12.64 13.87 -15.64
CA GLY A 135 11.37 13.77 -14.95
C GLY A 135 11.28 14.62 -13.69
N LEU A 136 10.06 14.72 -13.16
CA LEU A 136 9.73 15.50 -11.97
C LEU A 136 8.84 14.67 -11.05
N ILE A 137 9.06 14.75 -9.75
CA ILE A 137 8.17 14.16 -8.74
C ILE A 137 7.75 15.28 -7.79
N TYR A 138 6.46 15.60 -7.78
CA TYR A 138 5.84 16.53 -6.85
C TYR A 138 5.34 15.76 -5.64
N PHE A 139 5.68 16.19 -4.43
CA PHE A 139 5.15 15.67 -3.17
C PHE A 139 4.20 16.69 -2.57
N ARG A 140 2.99 16.26 -2.17
CA ARG A 140 1.95 17.17 -1.70
C ARG A 140 1.02 16.53 -0.68
N GLY A 141 0.68 17.27 0.36
CA GLY A 141 -0.47 16.96 1.19
C GLY A 141 -1.76 17.25 0.43
N LEU A 142 -2.74 16.33 0.46
CA LEU A 142 -4.01 16.44 -0.27
C LEU A 142 -5.21 16.72 0.66
N TRP A 143 -5.04 17.62 1.61
CA TRP A 143 -6.08 17.97 2.58
C TRP A 143 -7.10 19.02 2.05
N THR A 144 -6.85 19.66 0.90
CA THR A 144 -7.80 20.58 0.23
C THR A 144 -7.83 20.38 -1.29
N LYS A 145 -8.99 20.65 -1.91
CA LYS A 145 -9.19 20.67 -3.38
C LYS A 145 -8.17 21.55 -4.12
N ARG A 146 -7.68 22.62 -3.50
CA ARG A 146 -6.69 23.51 -4.10
C ARG A 146 -5.37 22.82 -4.33
N ARG A 147 -4.96 21.91 -3.43
CA ARG A 147 -3.72 21.16 -3.54
C ARG A 147 -3.70 20.18 -4.72
N ALA A 148 -4.88 19.68 -5.11
CA ALA A 148 -5.05 18.82 -6.28
C ALA A 148 -4.82 19.52 -7.63
N LYS A 149 -4.99 20.85 -7.70
CA LYS A 149 -5.27 21.59 -8.96
C LYS A 149 -4.07 22.21 -9.68
N SER A 150 -2.80 21.92 -9.45
CA SER A 150 -1.78 22.86 -9.91
C SER A 150 -0.89 22.46 -11.07
N VAL A 151 -0.72 21.17 -11.39
CA VAL A 151 0.17 20.76 -12.49
C VAL A 151 -0.36 19.53 -13.22
N PRO A 152 -0.15 19.42 -14.55
CA PRO A 152 -0.41 18.17 -15.26
C PRO A 152 0.64 17.12 -14.86
N ALA A 153 0.24 15.85 -14.84
CA ALA A 153 1.09 14.74 -14.50
C ALA A 153 0.92 13.57 -15.47
N ASP A 154 1.88 12.66 -15.48
CA ASP A 154 1.84 11.39 -16.20
C ASP A 154 1.46 10.24 -15.28
N GLY A 155 1.75 10.39 -13.99
CA GLY A 155 1.41 9.44 -12.95
C GLY A 155 1.02 10.10 -11.65
N LEU A 156 0.12 9.43 -10.91
CA LEU A 156 -0.39 9.83 -9.60
C LEU A 156 -0.19 8.70 -8.62
N ILE A 157 0.21 9.03 -7.41
CA ILE A 157 0.22 8.12 -6.27
C ILE A 157 -0.62 8.77 -5.16
N PHE A 158 -1.59 8.03 -4.64
CA PHE A 158 -2.36 8.38 -3.46
C PHE A 158 -2.01 7.39 -2.36
N ASP A 159 -1.18 7.82 -1.41
CA ASP A 159 -0.77 7.02 -0.26
C ASP A 159 -1.65 7.36 0.94
N GLU A 160 -2.05 6.35 1.69
CA GLU A 160 -3.02 6.41 2.78
C GLU A 160 -4.37 7.01 2.34
N VAL A 161 -4.94 6.39 1.28
CA VAL A 161 -6.23 6.79 0.64
C VAL A 161 -7.36 6.96 1.66
N ASP A 162 -7.43 6.11 2.69
CA ASP A 162 -8.49 6.13 3.69
C ASP A 162 -8.47 7.37 4.59
N GLU A 163 -7.33 8.08 4.64
CA GLU A 163 -7.16 9.32 5.38
C GLU A 163 -7.34 10.57 4.50
N ILE A 164 -7.50 10.40 3.18
CA ILE A 164 -7.70 11.49 2.23
C ILE A 164 -9.21 11.63 1.93
N ASN A 165 -9.70 12.87 1.94
CA ASN A 165 -11.09 13.13 1.51
C ASN A 165 -11.30 12.67 0.05
N PRO A 166 -12.28 11.76 -0.21
CA PRO A 166 -12.53 11.20 -1.55
C PRO A 166 -12.76 12.24 -2.65
N GLU A 167 -13.37 13.40 -2.31
CA GLU A 167 -13.55 14.47 -3.29
C GLU A 167 -12.21 15.07 -3.74
N ASN A 168 -11.21 15.14 -2.85
CA ASN A 168 -9.89 15.64 -3.20
C ASN A 168 -9.16 14.67 -4.13
N ILE A 169 -9.34 13.35 -3.92
CA ILE A 169 -8.80 12.31 -4.82
C ILE A 169 -9.35 12.49 -6.23
N ALA A 170 -10.68 12.65 -6.39
CA ALA A 170 -11.32 12.85 -7.69
C ALA A 170 -10.73 14.07 -8.43
N PHE A 171 -10.51 15.20 -7.74
CA PHE A 171 -9.85 16.36 -8.33
C PHE A 171 -8.36 16.12 -8.69
N GLY A 172 -7.69 15.25 -7.93
CA GLY A 172 -6.32 14.83 -8.23
C GLY A 172 -6.26 14.03 -9.53
N GLU A 173 -7.20 13.12 -9.75
CA GLU A 173 -7.25 12.23 -10.91
C GLU A 173 -7.34 12.98 -12.25
N ASP A 174 -7.92 14.17 -12.26
CA ASP A 174 -7.99 15.01 -13.46
C ASP A 174 -6.60 15.40 -14.00
N ARG A 175 -5.54 15.28 -13.21
CA ARG A 175 -4.19 15.74 -13.59
C ARG A 175 -3.53 14.88 -14.66
N VAL A 176 -3.96 13.64 -14.84
CA VAL A 176 -3.41 12.71 -15.83
C VAL A 176 -4.26 12.58 -17.10
N LEU A 177 -5.41 13.24 -17.20
CA LEU A 177 -6.33 13.07 -18.32
C LEU A 177 -5.72 13.36 -19.69
N ALA A 178 -4.78 14.30 -19.79
CA ALA A 178 -4.09 14.65 -21.03
C ALA A 178 -2.81 13.84 -21.28
N SER A 179 -2.41 12.98 -20.34
CA SER A 179 -1.21 12.17 -20.47
C SER A 179 -1.47 10.89 -21.26
N ALA A 180 -0.47 10.47 -22.06
CA ALA A 180 -0.49 9.16 -22.72
C ALA A 180 -0.28 7.99 -21.71
N TRP A 181 0.30 8.26 -20.53
CA TRP A 181 0.56 7.24 -19.51
C TRP A 181 -0.66 6.99 -18.61
N GLN A 182 -1.33 8.03 -18.16
CA GLN A 182 -2.50 8.03 -17.28
C GLN A 182 -2.34 7.08 -16.08
N MET A 183 -1.14 7.00 -15.51
CA MET A 183 -0.83 6.04 -14.45
C MET A 183 -1.42 6.48 -13.11
N LYS A 184 -2.08 5.57 -12.39
CA LYS A 184 -2.70 5.81 -11.09
C LYS A 184 -2.37 4.70 -10.11
N ILE A 185 -1.92 5.06 -8.92
CA ILE A 185 -1.57 4.12 -7.85
C ILE A 185 -2.28 4.56 -6.58
N TYR A 186 -3.07 3.66 -6.00
CA TYR A 186 -3.80 3.87 -4.75
C TYR A 186 -3.32 2.84 -3.74
N LEU A 187 -2.92 3.28 -2.56
CA LEU A 187 -2.48 2.40 -1.50
C LEU A 187 -2.94 2.91 -0.13
N SER A 188 -3.43 2.02 0.70
CA SER A 188 -3.80 2.31 2.08
C SER A 188 -3.96 1.04 2.91
N VAL A 189 -3.83 1.21 4.20
CA VAL A 189 -4.42 0.32 5.19
C VAL A 189 -5.92 0.63 5.21
N PRO A 190 -6.82 -0.38 5.09
CA PRO A 190 -8.25 -0.13 5.05
C PRO A 190 -8.80 0.28 6.41
N SER A 191 -9.78 1.17 6.44
CA SER A 191 -10.49 1.56 7.67
C SER A 191 -11.79 0.78 7.82
N PHE A 192 -12.77 1.01 6.94
CA PHE A 192 -14.10 0.41 6.98
C PHE A 192 -14.44 -0.32 5.68
N SER A 193 -15.34 -1.31 5.77
CA SER A 193 -15.85 -2.02 4.59
C SER A 193 -16.55 -1.07 3.62
N ASP A 194 -16.40 -1.35 2.33
CA ASP A 194 -17.04 -0.62 1.23
C ASP A 194 -16.70 0.87 1.15
N THR A 195 -15.62 1.30 1.82
CA THR A 195 -15.12 2.66 1.76
C THR A 195 -13.65 2.70 1.35
N GLY A 196 -13.13 3.87 0.99
CA GLY A 196 -11.72 4.11 0.75
C GLY A 196 -11.07 3.06 -0.14
N ILE A 197 -9.96 2.50 0.35
CA ILE A 197 -9.18 1.51 -0.41
C ILE A 197 -9.92 0.16 -0.55
N ASP A 198 -10.79 -0.23 0.40
CA ASP A 198 -11.54 -1.49 0.30
C ASP A 198 -12.53 -1.44 -0.87
N LYS A 199 -13.25 -0.32 -1.03
CA LYS A 199 -14.12 -0.09 -2.17
C LYS A 199 -13.34 -0.08 -3.48
N LEU A 200 -12.23 0.65 -3.55
CA LEU A 200 -11.39 0.70 -4.74
C LEU A 200 -10.85 -0.69 -5.11
N PHE A 201 -10.43 -1.50 -4.13
CA PHE A 201 -9.94 -2.87 -4.35
C PHE A 201 -11.03 -3.79 -4.91
N LYS A 202 -12.27 -3.68 -4.40
CA LYS A 202 -13.42 -4.46 -4.90
C LYS A 202 -13.73 -4.20 -6.37
N ASP A 203 -13.36 -3.03 -6.89
CA ASP A 203 -13.52 -2.62 -8.29
C ASP A 203 -12.33 -2.99 -9.20
N THR A 204 -11.46 -3.91 -8.78
CA THR A 204 -10.29 -4.41 -9.51
C THR A 204 -10.37 -5.90 -9.81
N ASP A 205 -9.31 -6.46 -10.39
CA ASP A 205 -9.15 -7.90 -10.61
C ASP A 205 -8.93 -8.72 -9.32
N GLN A 206 -8.71 -8.08 -8.16
CA GLN A 206 -8.66 -8.66 -6.82
C GLN A 206 -7.64 -9.80 -6.69
N ARG A 207 -6.36 -9.49 -6.79
CA ARG A 207 -5.26 -10.46 -6.68
C ARG A 207 -4.93 -10.77 -5.22
N PHE A 208 -4.74 -12.08 -4.97
CA PHE A 208 -4.22 -12.63 -3.72
C PHE A 208 -2.94 -13.40 -3.99
N TYR A 209 -2.03 -13.38 -3.00
CA TYR A 209 -0.78 -14.12 -3.09
C TYR A 209 -0.99 -15.57 -2.66
N LEU A 210 -1.11 -16.45 -3.64
CA LEU A 210 -1.37 -17.87 -3.43
C LEU A 210 -0.06 -18.67 -3.45
N ILE A 211 0.05 -19.68 -2.59
CA ILE A 211 1.24 -20.51 -2.48
C ILE A 211 0.90 -21.95 -2.82
N LYS A 212 1.54 -22.49 -3.85
CA LYS A 212 1.36 -23.87 -4.24
C LYS A 212 2.17 -24.80 -3.32
N CYS A 213 1.49 -25.76 -2.71
CA CYS A 213 2.16 -26.78 -1.92
C CYS A 213 2.95 -27.75 -2.83
N ALA A 214 4.27 -27.88 -2.58
CA ALA A 214 5.11 -28.77 -3.36
C ALA A 214 4.81 -30.27 -3.15
N ALA A 215 4.16 -30.64 -2.03
CA ALA A 215 3.87 -32.04 -1.71
C ALA A 215 2.53 -32.52 -2.29
N CYS A 216 1.46 -31.72 -2.20
CA CYS A 216 0.12 -32.14 -2.62
C CYS A 216 -0.50 -31.29 -3.74
N ASN A 217 0.21 -30.30 -4.24
CA ASN A 217 -0.24 -29.34 -5.27
C ASN A 217 -1.44 -28.47 -4.88
N HIS A 218 -1.86 -28.49 -3.61
CA HIS A 218 -2.91 -27.60 -3.13
C HIS A 218 -2.46 -26.13 -3.19
N TRP A 219 -3.34 -25.24 -3.65
CA TRP A 219 -3.13 -23.81 -3.63
C TRP A 219 -3.65 -23.22 -2.31
N ASN A 220 -2.76 -22.61 -1.53
CA ASN A 220 -3.08 -22.04 -0.24
C ASN A 220 -3.25 -20.52 -0.36
N ASN A 221 -4.41 -20.02 0.00
CA ASN A 221 -4.64 -18.60 0.23
C ASN A 221 -4.43 -18.30 1.72
N ILE A 222 -3.23 -17.86 2.08
CA ILE A 222 -2.87 -17.63 3.49
C ILE A 222 -3.83 -16.65 4.17
N ASP A 223 -4.35 -15.66 3.44
CA ASP A 223 -5.23 -14.64 3.98
C ASP A 223 -6.64 -15.16 4.27
N GLU A 224 -7.19 -15.98 3.38
CA GLU A 224 -8.55 -16.52 3.52
C GLU A 224 -8.58 -17.77 4.41
N GLU A 225 -7.51 -18.55 4.42
CA GLU A 225 -7.40 -19.78 5.20
C GLU A 225 -6.83 -19.55 6.62
N PHE A 226 -6.50 -18.30 6.99
CA PHE A 226 -6.06 -18.00 8.35
C PHE A 226 -7.17 -18.28 9.37
N PRO A 227 -6.87 -18.93 10.52
CA PRO A 227 -5.56 -19.37 11.02
C PRO A 227 -5.17 -20.81 10.64
N GLN A 228 -5.93 -21.55 9.83
CA GLN A 228 -5.77 -22.98 9.56
C GLN A 228 -4.43 -23.34 8.92
N ASN A 229 -3.79 -22.38 8.25
CA ASN A 229 -2.46 -22.55 7.64
C ASN A 229 -1.31 -22.11 8.55
N PHE A 230 -1.56 -21.82 9.83
CA PHE A 230 -0.55 -21.57 10.85
C PHE A 230 -0.53 -22.75 11.83
N LEU A 231 0.31 -23.74 11.51
CA LEU A 231 0.34 -25.02 12.22
C LEU A 231 1.31 -25.01 13.40
N PRO A 232 1.00 -25.71 14.51
CA PRO A 232 1.91 -25.81 15.64
C PRO A 232 3.15 -26.65 15.31
N VAL A 233 4.30 -26.24 15.84
CA VAL A 233 5.54 -27.02 15.81
C VAL A 233 5.45 -28.11 16.87
N THR A 234 5.41 -29.36 16.44
CA THR A 234 5.39 -30.54 17.32
C THR A 234 6.80 -31.05 17.59
N GLU A 235 6.96 -32.02 18.52
CA GLU A 235 8.24 -32.64 18.85
C GLU A 235 8.95 -33.25 17.62
N THR A 236 8.18 -33.78 16.66
CA THR A 236 8.72 -34.35 15.41
C THR A 236 9.31 -33.27 14.50
N HIS A 237 8.85 -32.02 14.62
CA HIS A 237 9.28 -30.89 13.81
C HIS A 237 10.45 -30.10 14.42
N LYS A 238 10.73 -30.24 15.71
CA LYS A 238 11.75 -29.45 16.44
C LYS A 238 13.13 -29.44 15.81
N ARG A 239 13.51 -30.51 15.11
CA ARG A 239 14.82 -30.62 14.45
C ARG A 239 14.94 -29.77 13.17
N THR A 240 13.82 -29.37 12.60
CA THR A 240 13.76 -28.66 11.30
C THR A 240 13.37 -27.17 11.43
N PHE A 241 12.99 -26.76 12.63
CA PHE A 241 12.62 -25.36 12.91
C PHE A 241 13.60 -24.71 13.90
N PRO A 242 13.72 -23.38 13.89
CA PRO A 242 14.50 -22.67 14.90
C PRO A 242 14.05 -23.04 16.31
N GLU A 243 14.99 -22.99 17.25
CA GLU A 243 14.70 -23.16 18.67
C GLU A 243 13.61 -22.14 19.10
N HIS A 244 12.71 -22.56 19.97
CA HIS A 244 11.56 -21.77 20.45
C HIS A 244 10.49 -21.42 19.39
N ALA A 245 10.57 -21.92 18.15
CA ALA A 245 9.49 -21.78 17.19
C ALA A 245 8.25 -22.54 17.68
N THR A 246 7.10 -21.85 17.77
CA THR A 246 5.83 -22.45 18.18
C THR A 246 4.92 -22.77 17.01
N HIS A 247 5.04 -22.02 15.91
CA HIS A 247 4.21 -22.15 14.72
C HIS A 247 5.04 -22.04 13.43
N TYR A 248 4.49 -22.62 12.36
CA TYR A 248 4.99 -22.46 10.99
C TYR A 248 3.82 -22.31 10.00
N ARG A 249 4.10 -21.74 8.83
CA ARG A 249 3.12 -21.71 7.74
C ARG A 249 3.10 -23.06 7.04
N GLY A 250 1.98 -23.78 7.17
CA GLY A 250 1.76 -25.10 6.61
C GLY A 250 0.63 -25.10 5.59
N CYS A 251 0.67 -26.09 4.72
CA CYS A 251 -0.43 -26.34 3.79
C CYS A 251 -1.68 -26.76 4.55
N SER A 252 -2.80 -26.08 4.33
CA SER A 252 -4.08 -26.38 4.97
C SER A 252 -4.59 -27.79 4.66
N SER A 253 -4.16 -28.37 3.51
CA SER A 253 -4.57 -29.72 3.09
C SER A 253 -3.70 -30.86 3.66
N CYS A 254 -2.35 -30.72 3.67
CA CYS A 254 -1.46 -31.83 4.05
C CYS A 254 -0.46 -31.50 5.15
N GLY A 255 -0.44 -30.27 5.68
CA GLY A 255 0.46 -29.85 6.74
C GLY A 255 1.90 -29.57 6.31
N GLN A 256 2.27 -29.83 5.05
CA GLN A 256 3.64 -29.59 4.57
C GLN A 256 3.99 -28.10 4.71
N ARG A 257 5.24 -27.81 5.17
CA ARG A 257 5.75 -26.44 5.29
C ARG A 257 5.70 -25.74 3.93
N LEU A 258 5.10 -24.54 3.91
CA LEU A 258 5.03 -23.67 2.75
C LEU A 258 6.27 -22.76 2.67
N ARG A 259 6.75 -22.55 1.46
CA ARG A 259 7.80 -21.58 1.17
C ARG A 259 7.18 -20.34 0.55
N MET A 260 7.31 -19.18 1.19
CA MET A 260 6.72 -17.92 0.72
C MET A 260 7.28 -17.47 -0.63
N THR A 261 8.45 -18.00 -1.03
CA THR A 261 9.06 -17.74 -2.34
C THR A 261 8.35 -18.43 -3.50
N ASP A 262 7.52 -19.44 -3.22
CA ASP A 262 6.85 -20.29 -4.22
C ASP A 262 5.41 -19.81 -4.50
N GLY A 263 5.10 -18.59 -4.09
CA GLY A 263 3.79 -17.98 -4.32
C GLY A 263 3.73 -17.16 -5.60
N GLU A 264 2.52 -16.97 -6.06
CA GLU A 264 2.19 -16.11 -7.21
C GLU A 264 0.89 -15.31 -6.96
N TRP A 265 0.77 -14.19 -7.66
CA TRP A 265 -0.44 -13.38 -7.62
C TRP A 265 -1.50 -13.95 -8.55
N VAL A 266 -2.65 -14.27 -7.99
CA VAL A 266 -3.80 -14.83 -8.72
C VAL A 266 -4.99 -13.90 -8.62
N ALA A 267 -5.50 -13.45 -9.76
CA ALA A 267 -6.68 -12.59 -9.84
C ALA A 267 -7.96 -13.40 -9.65
N LYS A 268 -8.86 -12.93 -8.78
CA LYS A 268 -10.22 -13.47 -8.67
C LYS A 268 -11.13 -13.04 -9.83
N ARG A 269 -10.85 -11.89 -10.43
CA ARG A 269 -11.63 -11.27 -11.51
C ARG A 269 -10.73 -10.88 -12.69
N PRO A 270 -10.13 -11.83 -13.41
CA PRO A 270 -9.07 -11.57 -14.39
C PRO A 270 -9.51 -10.74 -15.61
N SER A 271 -10.80 -10.46 -15.78
CA SER A 271 -11.31 -9.60 -16.87
C SER A 271 -11.21 -8.10 -16.58
N GLU A 272 -10.89 -7.72 -15.36
CA GLU A 272 -10.78 -6.30 -14.97
C GLU A 272 -9.42 -5.73 -15.41
N ALA A 273 -9.46 -4.51 -15.97
CA ALA A 273 -8.25 -3.85 -16.46
C ALA A 273 -7.41 -3.20 -15.36
N ARG A 274 -7.97 -3.02 -14.16
CA ARG A 274 -7.29 -2.46 -12.99
C ARG A 274 -6.74 -3.59 -12.12
N HIS A 275 -5.46 -3.51 -11.76
CA HIS A 275 -4.82 -4.52 -10.92
C HIS A 275 -4.94 -4.16 -9.44
N GLY A 276 -5.61 -5.00 -8.69
CA GLY A 276 -5.78 -4.86 -7.24
C GLY A 276 -5.01 -5.92 -6.49
N TYR A 277 -4.19 -5.52 -5.53
CA TYR A 277 -3.38 -6.42 -4.71
C TYR A 277 -3.82 -6.35 -3.26
N HIS A 278 -4.17 -7.49 -2.69
CA HIS A 278 -4.33 -7.63 -1.25
C HIS A 278 -3.02 -8.09 -0.62
N VAL A 279 -2.39 -7.24 0.18
CA VAL A 279 -1.05 -7.51 0.74
C VAL A 279 -1.11 -7.48 2.26
N SER A 280 -1.24 -8.63 2.89
CA SER A 280 -1.22 -8.75 4.35
C SER A 280 0.20 -8.96 4.90
N ARG A 281 0.37 -8.78 6.21
CA ARG A 281 1.58 -9.23 6.90
C ARG A 281 1.68 -10.75 7.00
N LEU A 282 0.60 -11.48 6.79
CA LEU A 282 0.60 -12.94 6.86
C LEU A 282 1.53 -13.59 5.82
N VAL A 283 1.75 -12.93 4.67
CA VAL A 283 2.66 -13.41 3.62
C VAL A 283 4.09 -12.86 3.75
N THR A 284 4.36 -11.93 4.69
CA THR A 284 5.69 -11.33 4.85
C THR A 284 6.66 -12.27 5.53
N MET A 285 7.96 -12.08 5.23
CA MET A 285 9.05 -12.78 5.91
C MET A 285 9.78 -11.87 6.92
N VAL A 286 9.25 -10.66 7.14
CA VAL A 286 9.82 -9.68 8.06
C VAL A 286 9.12 -9.79 9.42
N TYR A 287 9.91 -9.94 10.48
CA TYR A 287 9.47 -10.07 11.86
C TYR A 287 10.55 -9.54 12.82
N PRO A 288 10.20 -9.18 14.06
CA PRO A 288 11.17 -8.70 15.04
C PRO A 288 12.28 -9.74 15.33
N PRO A 289 13.52 -9.29 15.58
CA PRO A 289 14.67 -10.19 15.71
C PRO A 289 14.65 -11.10 16.94
N ASP A 290 13.84 -10.80 17.93
CA ASP A 290 13.60 -11.60 19.14
C ASP A 290 12.65 -12.80 18.90
N TYR A 291 12.02 -12.88 17.74
CA TYR A 291 11.21 -14.03 17.36
C TYR A 291 11.98 -15.03 16.49
N PRO A 292 11.72 -16.33 16.65
CA PRO A 292 12.43 -17.38 15.89
C PRO A 292 12.00 -17.45 14.41
N ASN A 293 10.79 -17.03 14.11
CA ASN A 293 10.24 -16.95 12.75
C ASN A 293 8.96 -16.07 12.69
N ALA A 294 8.57 -15.72 11.47
CA ALA A 294 7.40 -14.87 11.23
C ALA A 294 6.07 -15.51 11.67
N ALA A 295 5.92 -16.83 11.56
CA ALA A 295 4.68 -17.50 11.94
C ALA A 295 4.45 -17.48 13.46
N THR A 296 5.51 -17.69 14.25
CA THR A 296 5.45 -17.57 15.72
C THR A 296 5.09 -16.13 16.13
N PHE A 297 5.73 -15.14 15.52
CA PHE A 297 5.41 -13.73 15.78
C PHE A 297 3.93 -13.41 15.47
N LEU A 298 3.45 -13.82 14.31
CA LEU A 298 2.08 -13.53 13.87
C LEU A 298 1.05 -14.21 14.76
N MET A 299 1.28 -15.45 15.18
CA MET A 299 0.36 -16.18 16.05
C MET A 299 0.35 -15.63 17.48
N ASP A 300 1.47 -15.12 17.96
CA ASP A 300 1.54 -14.41 19.24
C ASP A 300 0.75 -13.09 19.21
N GLU A 301 0.94 -12.27 18.16
CA GLU A 301 0.15 -11.05 17.95
C GLU A 301 -1.36 -11.35 17.79
N PHE A 302 -1.71 -12.41 17.06
CA PHE A 302 -3.11 -12.85 16.95
C PHE A 302 -3.69 -13.25 18.31
N SER A 303 -2.98 -14.03 19.10
CA SER A 303 -3.42 -14.44 20.43
C SER A 303 -3.65 -13.24 21.34
N ARG A 304 -2.75 -12.26 21.30
CA ARG A 304 -2.90 -11.00 22.04
C ARG A 304 -4.08 -10.15 21.56
N SER A 305 -4.44 -10.26 20.28
CA SER A 305 -5.53 -9.48 19.70
C SER A 305 -6.90 -9.91 20.24
N GLN A 306 -7.07 -11.16 20.62
CA GLN A 306 -8.33 -11.70 21.14
C GLN A 306 -8.73 -11.13 22.49
N GLY A 307 -7.85 -10.39 23.17
CA GLY A 307 -8.09 -9.81 24.48
C GLY A 307 -8.94 -8.54 24.50
N SER A 308 -9.15 -7.86 23.36
CA SER A 308 -9.99 -6.65 23.29
C SER A 308 -10.35 -6.31 21.83
N GLN A 309 -11.48 -5.62 21.68
CA GLN A 309 -11.97 -5.16 20.37
C GLN A 309 -10.94 -4.24 19.65
N ALA A 310 -10.32 -3.31 20.37
CA ALA A 310 -9.31 -2.41 19.82
C ALA A 310 -8.08 -3.17 19.29
N ARG A 311 -7.65 -4.21 20.00
CA ARG A 311 -6.53 -5.06 19.53
C ARG A 311 -6.94 -5.92 18.34
N MET A 312 -8.18 -6.42 18.30
CA MET A 312 -8.70 -7.17 17.17
C MET A 312 -8.83 -6.27 15.93
N SER A 313 -9.33 -5.05 16.09
CA SER A 313 -9.35 -4.04 15.02
C SER A 313 -7.93 -3.81 14.45
N ARG A 314 -6.95 -3.57 15.33
CA ARG A 314 -5.54 -3.43 14.89
C ARG A 314 -5.04 -4.67 14.14
N TRP A 315 -5.40 -5.88 14.59
CA TRP A 315 -5.02 -7.12 13.92
C TRP A 315 -5.60 -7.22 12.51
N GLU A 316 -6.91 -7.03 12.36
CA GLU A 316 -7.57 -7.09 11.06
C GLU A 316 -7.03 -6.02 10.10
N ILE A 317 -6.92 -4.78 10.56
CA ILE A 317 -6.52 -3.63 9.77
C ILE A 317 -5.02 -3.65 9.47
N ALA A 318 -4.16 -3.64 10.49
CA ALA A 318 -2.73 -3.45 10.31
C ALA A 318 -1.96 -4.74 9.93
N PHE A 319 -2.43 -5.91 10.34
CA PHE A 319 -1.76 -7.16 10.02
C PHE A 319 -2.39 -7.88 8.83
N ARG A 320 -3.70 -8.04 8.84
CA ARG A 320 -4.39 -8.75 7.75
C ARG A 320 -4.70 -7.85 6.56
N GLY A 321 -4.75 -6.52 6.73
CA GLY A 321 -5.12 -5.60 5.66
C GLY A 321 -6.59 -5.68 5.26
N TYR A 322 -7.46 -6.13 6.18
CA TYR A 322 -8.91 -6.13 6.00
C TYR A 322 -9.54 -5.00 6.80
N PRO A 323 -10.62 -4.40 6.30
CA PRO A 323 -11.40 -3.46 7.09
C PRO A 323 -12.00 -4.16 8.32
N TYR A 324 -12.26 -3.40 9.37
CA TYR A 324 -12.86 -3.91 10.59
C TYR A 324 -14.07 -3.07 10.98
N ASP A 325 -15.24 -3.64 10.78
CA ASP A 325 -16.52 -3.07 11.19
C ASP A 325 -16.95 -3.72 12.52
N GLY A 326 -16.20 -3.47 13.63
CA GLY A 326 -16.52 -4.03 14.93
C GLY A 326 -17.93 -3.64 15.41
N GLU A 327 -18.52 -4.43 16.33
CA GLU A 327 -19.81 -4.09 16.92
C GLU A 327 -19.81 -2.67 17.48
N GLY A 328 -20.66 -1.78 16.95
CA GLY A 328 -20.75 -0.38 17.32
C GLY A 328 -19.76 0.57 16.62
N ALA A 329 -18.87 0.08 15.74
CA ALA A 329 -17.92 0.94 15.02
C ALA A 329 -18.58 1.80 13.92
N ARG A 330 -19.80 1.53 13.55
CA ARG A 330 -20.54 2.24 12.51
C ARG A 330 -22.01 2.39 12.89
N ILE A 331 -22.53 3.59 12.74
CA ILE A 331 -23.99 3.79 12.73
C ILE A 331 -24.47 3.32 11.35
N THR A 332 -25.06 2.12 11.28
CA THR A 332 -25.64 1.58 10.04
C THR A 332 -27.09 2.03 9.88
N ASP A 333 -27.60 2.01 8.64
CA ASP A 333 -29.01 2.27 8.39
C ASP A 333 -29.92 1.27 9.13
N GLU A 334 -29.46 0.02 9.32
CA GLU A 334 -30.16 -0.99 10.12
C GLU A 334 -30.23 -0.61 11.60
N LEU A 335 -29.11 -0.07 12.16
CA LEU A 335 -29.12 0.45 13.53
C LEU A 335 -30.03 1.66 13.66
N LEU A 336 -29.97 2.61 12.71
CA LEU A 336 -30.87 3.76 12.68
C LEU A 336 -32.34 3.32 12.55
N ASN A 337 -32.64 2.40 11.66
CA ASN A 337 -33.97 1.84 11.46
C ASN A 337 -34.45 1.03 12.68
N SER A 338 -33.55 0.36 13.41
CA SER A 338 -33.90 -0.34 14.66
C SER A 338 -34.24 0.61 15.79
N LEU A 339 -33.80 1.85 15.70
CA LEU A 339 -34.13 2.94 16.65
C LEU A 339 -35.43 3.66 16.26
N GLU A 340 -35.99 3.44 15.05
CA GLU A 340 -37.32 3.88 14.68
C GLU A 340 -38.36 3.11 15.47
N GLY A 341 -38.88 3.68 16.52
CA GLY A 341 -39.86 3.05 17.39
C GLY A 341 -39.61 3.23 18.87
N PHE A 342 -38.60 3.96 19.22
CA PHE A 342 -38.41 4.43 20.60
C PHE A 342 -39.42 5.56 20.87
N ASP A 343 -40.57 5.22 21.43
CA ASP A 343 -41.66 6.15 21.77
C ASP A 343 -41.27 7.28 22.79
N GLY A 344 -40.01 7.53 22.98
CA GLY A 344 -39.46 8.52 23.89
C GLY A 344 -39.34 9.95 23.36
N PHE A 345 -39.43 10.15 22.03
CA PHE A 345 -39.26 11.47 21.42
C PHE A 345 -40.41 11.80 20.47
N SER A 346 -41.51 12.30 21.01
CA SER A 346 -42.50 12.95 20.17
C SER A 346 -42.08 14.41 19.91
N TYR A 347 -41.60 14.70 18.70
CA TYR A 347 -41.42 16.07 18.23
C TYR A 347 -42.77 16.64 17.80
N THR A 348 -43.26 17.61 18.53
CA THR A 348 -44.59 18.25 18.25
C THR A 348 -44.49 19.73 17.84
N GLY A 349 -43.32 20.21 17.42
CA GLY A 349 -43.14 21.65 17.17
C GLY A 349 -42.43 22.01 15.89
N SER A 350 -42.72 23.18 15.35
CA SER A 350 -42.08 23.81 14.18
C SER A 350 -40.73 24.48 14.47
N GLN A 351 -40.14 24.26 15.64
CA GLN A 351 -38.88 24.87 16.05
C GLN A 351 -37.70 23.92 15.81
N GLY A 352 -36.57 24.46 15.37
CA GLY A 352 -35.37 23.67 15.08
C GLY A 352 -34.83 22.93 16.31
N CYS A 353 -34.42 21.69 16.10
CA CYS A 353 -33.70 20.88 17.07
C CYS A 353 -32.21 20.92 16.79
N PHE A 354 -31.39 20.85 17.84
CA PHE A 354 -29.95 20.66 17.75
C PHE A 354 -29.62 19.24 18.23
N MET A 355 -28.86 18.51 17.43
CA MET A 355 -28.33 17.20 17.82
C MET A 355 -26.85 17.37 18.11
N GLY A 356 -26.42 17.01 19.31
CA GLY A 356 -25.01 16.86 19.68
C GLY A 356 -24.68 15.37 19.72
N ILE A 357 -23.58 14.98 19.09
CA ILE A 357 -23.04 13.63 19.15
C ILE A 357 -21.66 13.75 19.80
N ASP A 358 -21.48 13.08 20.94
CA ASP A 358 -20.17 12.91 21.56
C ASP A 358 -19.67 11.50 21.28
N GLN A 359 -18.47 11.43 20.71
CA GLN A 359 -17.84 10.20 20.29
C GLN A 359 -16.70 9.87 21.25
N GLY A 360 -17.06 9.28 22.39
CA GLY A 360 -16.13 8.70 23.36
C GLY A 360 -16.07 7.17 23.24
N ASP A 361 -15.77 6.49 24.35
CA ASP A 361 -15.86 5.02 24.46
C ASP A 361 -17.30 4.51 24.34
N ASN A 362 -18.27 5.39 24.54
CA ASN A 362 -19.70 5.21 24.26
C ASN A 362 -20.16 6.35 23.36
N LEU A 363 -21.13 6.07 22.50
CA LEU A 363 -21.76 7.07 21.66
C LEU A 363 -22.90 7.73 22.45
N ASP A 364 -22.70 8.95 22.93
CA ASP A 364 -23.72 9.75 23.58
C ASP A 364 -24.41 10.69 22.57
N ILE A 365 -25.69 10.51 22.35
CA ILE A 365 -26.48 11.36 21.45
C ILE A 365 -27.43 12.19 22.30
N GLY A 366 -27.23 13.50 22.29
CA GLY A 366 -28.14 14.48 22.91
C GLY A 366 -28.96 15.23 21.86
N ILE A 367 -30.28 15.20 21.96
CA ILE A 367 -31.18 16.00 21.14
C ILE A 367 -31.74 17.12 22.01
N TYR A 368 -31.52 18.37 21.63
CA TYR A 368 -31.93 19.56 22.37
C TYR A 368 -32.90 20.36 21.51
N GLN A 369 -34.03 20.70 22.10
CA GLN A 369 -34.99 21.64 21.51
C GLN A 369 -34.88 22.98 22.23
N ARG A 370 -34.77 24.10 21.49
CA ARG A 370 -34.88 25.42 22.07
C ARG A 370 -36.31 25.72 22.38
N ILE A 371 -36.70 25.68 23.63
CA ILE A 371 -37.98 26.18 24.10
C ILE A 371 -37.83 27.70 24.23
N GLY A 372 -38.50 28.47 23.38
CA GLY A 372 -38.47 29.94 23.43
C GLY A 372 -38.96 30.40 24.80
N ARG A 373 -38.24 31.39 25.37
CA ARG A 373 -38.84 32.30 26.36
C ARG A 373 -39.54 33.38 25.57
N ASP A 374 -40.84 33.58 25.87
CA ASP A 374 -41.57 34.75 25.48
C ASP A 374 -40.88 36.04 25.98
#